data_00d11f081456e62f885d1e2cca43e5b1
#
_entry.id   00d11f081456e62f885d1e2cca43e5b1
#
_cell.length_a   1.000
_cell.length_b   1.000
_cell.length_c   1.000
_cell.angle_alpha   90.00
_cell.angle_beta   90.00
_cell.angle_gamma   90.00
#
_symmetry.space_group_name_H-M   'P 1'
#
loop_
_entity.id
_entity.type
_entity.pdbx_description
1 polymer ?
#
loop_
_entity_poly.entity_id
_entity_poly.type
_entity_poly.pdbx_seq_one_letter_code
_entity_poly.pdbx_strand_id
1 'polypeptide(L)'
;HDIVCKVADIVVVGGVRRSALISLSNLSDGRMAKAKSGQWWESNSQRRLANNSVAYTEKPDFEAFLREMQVIYESKSGERGIFSRVAAQKVSARHGRRETDHDFGTNPCSEIILRSNQFCNLSEVVVRPEDTLDDLKRKVRVATIVGTLQSTLTHFRYLRVRWERNTEEEALLGVS
;
A
#
# COMPACT_ATOMS: atom_id res chain seq x y z
N HIS A 1 -9.54 8.35 -9.95
CA HIS A 1 -9.62 8.20 -8.49
C HIS A 1 -11.06 8.00 -8.02
N ASP A 2 -11.95 8.97 -8.17
CA ASP A 2 -13.32 8.90 -7.62
C ASP A 2 -14.17 7.74 -8.19
N ILE A 3 -14.01 7.40 -9.48
CA ILE A 3 -14.68 6.23 -10.09
C ILE A 3 -14.20 4.93 -9.42
N VAL A 4 -12.90 4.76 -9.21
CA VAL A 4 -12.36 3.56 -8.57
C VAL A 4 -12.80 3.47 -7.11
N CYS A 5 -12.85 4.59 -6.40
CA CYS A 5 -13.42 4.65 -5.06
C CYS A 5 -14.90 4.23 -5.04
N LYS A 6 -15.71 4.67 -6.03
CA LYS A 6 -17.11 4.23 -6.15
C LYS A 6 -17.23 2.74 -6.45
N VAL A 7 -16.38 2.19 -7.30
CA VAL A 7 -16.32 0.73 -7.51
C VAL A 7 -15.98 0.01 -6.21
N ALA A 8 -15.00 0.51 -5.45
CA ALA A 8 -14.62 -0.07 -4.16
C ALA A 8 -15.76 -0.02 -3.11
N ASP A 9 -16.66 0.96 -3.19
CA ASP A 9 -17.79 1.14 -2.27
C ASP A 9 -18.81 -0.02 -2.36
N ILE A 10 -18.91 -0.66 -3.52
CA ILE A 10 -19.84 -1.77 -3.74
C ILE A 10 -19.24 -3.16 -3.41
N VAL A 11 -17.94 -3.24 -3.15
CA VAL A 11 -17.27 -4.50 -2.82
C VAL A 11 -17.50 -4.82 -1.34
N VAL A 12 -18.69 -5.33 -1.04
CA VAL A 12 -19.11 -5.71 0.31
C VAL A 12 -19.54 -7.16 0.31
N VAL A 13 -18.96 -7.96 1.21
CA VAL A 13 -19.30 -9.38 1.40
C VAL A 13 -19.56 -9.64 2.89
N GLY A 14 -20.69 -10.23 3.22
CA GLY A 14 -21.06 -10.49 4.60
C GLY A 14 -21.23 -9.23 5.46
N GLY A 15 -21.66 -8.12 4.86
CA GLY A 15 -21.85 -6.84 5.55
C GLY A 15 -20.55 -6.08 5.85
N VAL A 16 -19.39 -6.59 5.41
CA VAL A 16 -18.07 -5.99 5.63
C VAL A 16 -17.43 -5.58 4.32
N ARG A 17 -16.85 -4.39 4.28
CA ARG A 17 -16.05 -3.94 3.14
C ARG A 17 -14.85 -4.86 2.93
N ARG A 18 -14.68 -5.36 1.69
CA ARG A 18 -13.60 -6.25 1.29
C ARG A 18 -12.64 -5.61 0.27
N SER A 19 -12.56 -4.29 0.24
CA SER A 19 -11.67 -3.55 -0.64
C SER A 19 -10.83 -2.56 0.15
N ALA A 20 -9.59 -2.40 -0.28
CA ALA A 20 -8.69 -1.36 0.17
C ALA A 20 -7.96 -0.80 -1.06
N LEU A 21 -7.68 0.48 -1.06
CA LEU A 21 -7.11 1.20 -2.19
C LEU A 21 -6.04 2.17 -1.72
N ILE A 22 -4.92 2.21 -2.42
CA ILE A 22 -3.98 3.33 -2.37
C ILE A 22 -3.87 3.96 -3.74
N SER A 23 -3.90 5.28 -3.79
CA SER A 23 -3.65 6.07 -5.00
C SER A 23 -2.28 6.74 -4.89
N LEU A 24 -1.38 6.35 -5.78
CA LEU A 24 -0.05 6.97 -5.91
C LEU A 24 -0.11 8.01 -7.03
N SER A 25 0.19 9.25 -6.70
CA SER A 25 0.12 10.39 -7.63
C SER A 25 1.47 11.10 -7.73
N ASN A 26 1.67 11.82 -8.84
CA ASN A 26 2.89 12.61 -9.02
C ASN A 26 2.87 13.88 -8.16
N LEU A 27 4.05 14.44 -7.90
CA LEU A 27 4.21 15.74 -7.22
C LEU A 27 3.43 16.86 -7.91
N SER A 28 3.41 16.85 -9.24
CA SER A 28 2.72 17.86 -10.05
C SER A 28 1.19 17.75 -10.06
N ASP A 29 0.61 16.67 -9.48
CA ASP A 29 -0.84 16.51 -9.43
C ASP A 29 -1.44 17.28 -8.25
N GLY A 30 -1.71 18.57 -8.46
CA GLY A 30 -2.31 19.45 -7.46
C GLY A 30 -3.75 19.07 -7.09
N ARG A 31 -4.48 18.32 -7.94
CA ARG A 31 -5.82 17.83 -7.60
C ARG A 31 -5.74 16.70 -6.59
N MET A 32 -4.82 15.78 -6.81
CA MET A 32 -4.60 14.68 -5.85
C MET A 32 -3.99 15.17 -4.53
N ALA A 33 -3.14 16.20 -4.56
CA ALA A 33 -2.62 16.85 -3.35
C ALA A 33 -3.73 17.37 -2.43
N LYS A 34 -4.84 17.85 -3.02
CA LYS A 34 -5.98 18.44 -2.32
C LYS A 34 -7.23 17.55 -2.31
N ALA A 35 -7.12 16.29 -2.71
CA ALA A 35 -8.28 15.40 -2.86
C ALA A 35 -9.09 15.22 -1.57
N LYS A 36 -8.41 15.26 -0.41
CA LYS A 36 -9.04 15.18 0.92
C LYS A 36 -8.76 16.43 1.76
N SER A 37 -8.87 17.61 1.14
CA SER A 37 -8.82 18.89 1.82
C SER A 37 -10.21 19.48 2.02
N GLY A 38 -10.40 20.33 3.03
CA GLY A 38 -11.69 20.92 3.37
C GLY A 38 -12.74 19.87 3.77
N GLN A 39 -14.00 20.14 3.49
CA GLN A 39 -15.13 19.25 3.82
C GLN A 39 -15.39 18.19 2.75
N TRP A 40 -14.35 17.50 2.30
CA TRP A 40 -14.42 16.50 1.23
C TRP A 40 -15.39 15.35 1.54
N TRP A 41 -15.63 15.03 2.81
CA TRP A 41 -16.54 13.96 3.23
C TRP A 41 -18.00 14.26 2.90
N GLU A 42 -18.40 15.52 2.76
CA GLU A 42 -19.76 15.92 2.38
C GLU A 42 -20.00 15.75 0.87
N SER A 43 -19.07 16.21 0.05
CA SER A 43 -19.22 16.22 -1.42
C SER A 43 -18.63 15.00 -2.14
N ASN A 44 -17.62 14.35 -1.53
CA ASN A 44 -16.85 13.27 -2.13
C ASN A 44 -16.57 12.13 -1.14
N SER A 45 -17.59 11.71 -0.40
CA SER A 45 -17.48 10.72 0.68
C SER A 45 -16.84 9.38 0.25
N GLN A 46 -16.93 9.01 -1.04
CA GLN A 46 -16.27 7.82 -1.60
C GLN A 46 -14.74 7.85 -1.43
N ARG A 47 -14.13 9.03 -1.29
CA ARG A 47 -12.67 9.17 -1.13
C ARG A 47 -12.16 8.59 0.19
N ARG A 48 -13.04 8.31 1.16
CA ARG A 48 -12.70 7.56 2.39
C ARG A 48 -12.15 6.16 2.11
N LEU A 49 -12.42 5.62 0.91
CA LEU A 49 -12.04 4.27 0.51
C LEU A 49 -10.61 4.15 -0.01
N ALA A 50 -9.94 5.27 -0.23
CA ALA A 50 -8.57 5.29 -0.73
C ALA A 50 -7.64 6.01 0.26
N ASN A 51 -6.47 5.44 0.50
CA ASN A 51 -5.32 6.19 0.98
C ASN A 51 -4.69 6.91 -0.21
N ASN A 52 -4.24 8.14 -0.03
CA ASN A 52 -3.57 8.89 -1.08
C ASN A 52 -2.11 9.14 -0.68
N SER A 53 -1.18 8.92 -1.62
CA SER A 53 0.23 9.20 -1.40
C SER A 53 0.85 9.85 -2.65
N VAL A 54 1.82 10.71 -2.42
CA VAL A 54 2.71 11.17 -3.49
C VAL A 54 3.80 10.12 -3.71
N ALA A 55 4.10 9.80 -4.96
CA ALA A 55 5.16 8.88 -5.33
C ALA A 55 6.39 9.64 -5.83
N TYR A 56 7.46 9.63 -5.06
CA TYR A 56 8.74 10.23 -5.45
C TYR A 56 9.52 9.27 -6.35
N THR A 57 9.77 9.70 -7.57
CA THR A 57 10.64 9.00 -8.55
C THR A 57 12.11 9.35 -8.40
N GLU A 58 12.40 10.43 -7.68
CA GLU A 58 13.74 10.89 -7.30
C GLU A 58 13.69 11.52 -5.91
N LYS A 59 14.83 11.81 -5.33
CA LYS A 59 14.88 12.56 -4.08
C LYS A 59 14.40 13.99 -4.34
N PRO A 60 13.32 14.45 -3.71
CA PRO A 60 12.83 15.82 -3.91
C PRO A 60 13.86 16.83 -3.38
N ASP A 61 13.91 18.00 -3.98
CA ASP A 61 14.58 19.13 -3.37
C ASP A 61 13.85 19.59 -2.08
N PHE A 62 14.54 20.42 -1.30
CA PHE A 62 14.02 20.83 0.00
C PHE A 62 12.72 21.67 -0.12
N GLU A 63 12.62 22.49 -1.14
CA GLU A 63 11.45 23.34 -1.37
C GLU A 63 10.23 22.51 -1.76
N ALA A 64 10.39 21.55 -2.68
CA ALA A 64 9.32 20.63 -3.07
C ALA A 64 8.84 19.81 -1.88
N PHE A 65 9.76 19.34 -1.03
CA PHE A 65 9.41 18.62 0.19
C PHE A 65 8.65 19.50 1.19
N LEU A 66 9.07 20.72 1.42
CA LEU A 66 8.37 21.67 2.31
C LEU A 66 6.97 22.00 1.80
N ARG A 67 6.80 22.20 0.50
CA ARG A 67 5.45 22.41 -0.08
C ARG A 67 4.54 21.23 0.16
N GLU A 68 5.05 20.01 0.02
CA GLU A 68 4.27 18.81 0.31
C GLU A 68 3.88 18.72 1.80
N MET A 69 4.81 19.00 2.71
CA MET A 69 4.53 19.04 4.15
C MET A 69 3.48 20.11 4.50
N GLN A 70 3.53 21.26 3.87
CA GLN A 70 2.55 22.31 4.06
C GLN A 70 1.16 21.86 3.59
N VAL A 71 1.04 21.22 2.44
CA VAL A 71 -0.23 20.68 1.93
C VAL A 71 -0.82 19.65 2.89
N ILE A 72 0.01 18.74 3.41
CA ILE A 72 -0.41 17.74 4.41
C ILE A 72 -0.92 18.42 5.67
N TYR A 73 -0.20 19.41 6.17
CA TYR A 73 -0.59 20.19 7.36
C TYR A 73 -1.91 20.94 7.15
N GLU A 74 -2.08 21.61 6.02
CA GLU A 74 -3.28 22.39 5.69
C GLU A 74 -4.50 21.51 5.45
N SER A 75 -4.32 20.28 4.94
CA SER A 75 -5.42 19.35 4.67
C SER A 75 -6.19 18.95 5.95
N LYS A 76 -5.54 18.96 7.11
CA LYS A 76 -6.08 18.50 8.40
C LYS A 76 -6.57 17.03 8.40
N SER A 77 -6.31 16.30 7.34
CA SER A 77 -6.75 14.91 7.17
C SER A 77 -5.61 13.88 7.33
N GLY A 78 -4.35 14.35 7.53
CA GLY A 78 -3.18 13.48 7.56
C GLY A 78 -2.75 12.96 6.19
N GLU A 79 -3.38 13.43 5.12
CA GLU A 79 -3.09 13.05 3.74
C GLU A 79 -2.49 14.26 2.95
N ARG A 80 -1.69 13.97 1.97
CA ARG A 80 -1.35 12.64 1.40
C ARG A 80 -0.07 12.10 2.04
N GLY A 81 0.05 10.77 2.08
CA GLY A 81 1.29 10.10 2.49
C GLY A 81 2.43 10.26 1.47
N ILE A 82 3.61 9.78 1.83
CA ILE A 82 4.80 9.81 0.96
C ILE A 82 5.25 8.39 0.67
N PHE A 83 5.39 8.05 -0.61
CA PHE A 83 5.98 6.81 -1.08
C PHE A 83 7.18 7.11 -1.97
N SER A 84 8.35 6.53 -1.68
CA SER A 84 9.55 6.72 -2.48
C SER A 84 9.84 5.48 -3.33
N ARG A 85 9.65 5.58 -4.65
CA ARG A 85 10.03 4.52 -5.61
C ARG A 85 11.54 4.27 -5.62
N VAL A 86 12.34 5.31 -5.46
CA VAL A 86 13.80 5.19 -5.36
C VAL A 86 14.21 4.37 -4.14
N ALA A 87 13.58 4.61 -2.98
CA ALA A 87 13.82 3.82 -1.78
C ALA A 87 13.34 2.36 -1.97
N ALA A 88 12.18 2.17 -2.60
CA ALA A 88 11.65 0.85 -2.91
C ALA A 88 12.60 0.04 -3.80
N GLN A 89 13.15 0.65 -4.86
CA GLN A 89 14.16 0.02 -5.72
C GLN A 89 15.42 -0.36 -4.93
N LYS A 90 15.95 0.55 -4.12
CA LYS A 90 17.15 0.30 -3.28
C LYS A 90 16.93 -0.84 -2.27
N VAL A 91 15.76 -0.88 -1.64
CA VAL A 91 15.44 -1.95 -0.68
C VAL A 91 15.26 -3.29 -1.40
N SER A 92 14.59 -3.31 -2.55
CA SER A 92 14.42 -4.51 -3.37
C SER A 92 15.75 -5.11 -3.85
N ALA A 93 16.76 -4.26 -4.08
CA ALA A 93 18.11 -4.68 -4.49
C ALA A 93 18.93 -5.37 -3.37
N ARG A 94 18.62 -5.12 -2.09
CA ARG A 94 19.49 -5.50 -0.96
C ARG A 94 19.89 -6.96 -0.89
N HIS A 95 19.00 -7.84 -1.31
CA HIS A 95 19.20 -9.28 -1.18
C HIS A 95 19.35 -10.01 -2.51
N GLY A 96 19.41 -9.29 -3.63
CA GLY A 96 19.56 -9.86 -4.97
C GLY A 96 18.46 -10.82 -5.42
N ARG A 97 17.32 -10.85 -4.68
CA ARG A 97 16.21 -11.77 -4.94
C ARG A 97 15.18 -11.22 -5.91
N ARG A 98 15.12 -9.91 -6.04
CA ARG A 98 14.12 -9.21 -6.84
C ARG A 98 14.79 -8.42 -7.96
N GLU A 99 14.16 -8.40 -9.12
CA GLU A 99 14.47 -7.41 -10.15
C GLU A 99 14.07 -6.02 -9.65
N THR A 100 14.91 -5.02 -9.92
CA THR A 100 14.73 -3.67 -9.40
C THR A 100 14.26 -2.67 -10.45
N ASP A 101 14.31 -3.03 -11.73
CA ASP A 101 13.85 -2.18 -12.83
C ASP A 101 12.33 -2.29 -13.01
N HIS A 102 11.61 -1.90 -11.95
CA HIS A 102 10.17 -1.85 -11.94
C HIS A 102 9.65 -0.53 -11.39
N ASP A 103 8.51 -0.10 -11.93
CA ASP A 103 7.73 1.00 -11.39
C ASP A 103 6.94 0.50 -10.16
N PHE A 104 7.63 0.44 -9.03
CA PHE A 104 7.06 -0.09 -7.81
C PHE A 104 5.93 0.76 -7.26
N GLY A 105 4.94 0.07 -6.71
CA GLY A 105 3.91 0.58 -5.83
C GLY A 105 3.94 -0.15 -4.49
N THR A 106 2.86 -0.04 -3.76
CA THR A 106 2.69 -0.67 -2.44
C THR A 106 1.21 -1.00 -2.21
N ASN A 107 0.94 -1.86 -1.24
CA ASN A 107 -0.40 -2.02 -0.69
C ASN A 107 -0.78 -0.81 0.19
N PRO A 108 -2.05 -0.64 0.60
CA PRO A 108 -2.50 0.57 1.30
C PRO A 108 -1.76 0.92 2.59
N CYS A 109 -1.31 -0.08 3.34
CA CYS A 109 -0.57 0.13 4.60
C CYS A 109 0.96 0.20 4.41
N SER A 110 1.44 0.00 3.19
CA SER A 110 2.84 0.14 2.76
C SER A 110 3.84 -0.87 3.33
N GLU A 111 3.38 -1.99 3.86
CA GLU A 111 4.25 -3.06 4.36
C GLU A 111 4.83 -3.95 3.26
N ILE A 112 4.27 -3.91 2.03
CA ILE A 112 4.77 -4.70 0.89
C ILE A 112 5.03 -3.82 -0.32
N ILE A 113 6.24 -3.86 -0.85
CA ILE A 113 6.61 -3.25 -2.13
C ILE A 113 6.14 -4.17 -3.25
N LEU A 114 5.27 -3.69 -4.11
CA LEU A 114 4.65 -4.42 -5.20
C LEU A 114 5.09 -3.90 -6.57
N ARG A 115 5.31 -4.81 -7.52
CA ARG A 115 5.31 -4.48 -8.95
C ARG A 115 3.92 -4.68 -9.55
N SER A 116 3.71 -4.26 -10.78
CA SER A 116 2.42 -4.40 -11.47
C SER A 116 1.97 -5.86 -11.55
N ASN A 117 0.66 -6.10 -11.36
CA ASN A 117 0.04 -7.42 -11.41
C ASN A 117 0.65 -8.40 -10.40
N GLN A 118 0.71 -7.99 -9.15
CA GLN A 118 1.21 -8.80 -8.05
C GLN A 118 0.24 -8.79 -6.89
N PHE A 119 0.16 -9.91 -6.18
CA PHE A 119 -0.59 -10.03 -4.94
C PHE A 119 0.32 -9.82 -3.73
N CYS A 120 -0.29 -9.33 -2.66
CA CYS A 120 0.31 -9.35 -1.34
C CYS A 120 -0.44 -10.34 -0.44
N ASN A 121 0.30 -11.19 0.25
CA ASN A 121 -0.24 -12.06 1.28
C ASN A 121 -0.02 -11.36 2.62
N LEU A 122 -1.11 -11.03 3.32
CA LEU A 122 -1.05 -10.26 4.56
C LEU A 122 -1.36 -11.14 5.76
N SER A 123 -0.57 -10.96 6.82
CA SER A 123 -0.84 -11.46 8.15
C SER A 123 -0.76 -10.31 9.14
N GLU A 124 -1.60 -10.33 10.16
CA GLU A 124 -1.64 -9.30 11.19
C GLU A 124 -1.29 -9.88 12.55
N VAL A 125 -0.54 -9.12 13.33
CA VAL A 125 -0.18 -9.44 14.72
C VAL A 125 -0.83 -8.41 15.65
N VAL A 126 -1.74 -8.87 16.49
CA VAL A 126 -2.34 -8.01 17.52
C VAL A 126 -1.38 -7.88 18.70
N VAL A 127 -0.86 -6.67 18.90
CA VAL A 127 -0.02 -6.31 20.05
C VAL A 127 -0.91 -5.98 21.24
N ARG A 128 -0.61 -6.56 22.41
CA ARG A 128 -1.31 -6.33 23.64
C ARG A 128 -0.40 -5.62 24.64
N PRO A 129 -0.95 -4.83 25.58
CA PRO A 129 -0.14 -4.12 26.61
C PRO A 129 0.73 -5.05 27.46
N GLU A 130 0.29 -6.30 27.67
CA GLU A 130 0.99 -7.31 28.45
C GLU A 130 2.05 -8.09 27.66
N ASP A 131 2.14 -7.90 26.34
CA ASP A 131 3.08 -8.65 25.51
C ASP A 131 4.53 -8.27 25.84
N THR A 132 5.33 -9.29 26.12
CA THR A 132 6.78 -9.18 26.16
C THR A 132 7.39 -9.18 24.75
N LEU A 133 8.64 -8.79 24.63
CA LEU A 133 9.36 -8.88 23.35
C LEU A 133 9.39 -10.32 22.80
N ASP A 134 9.47 -11.32 23.66
CA ASP A 134 9.49 -12.73 23.23
C ASP A 134 8.09 -13.21 22.80
N ASP A 135 7.03 -12.71 23.40
CA ASP A 135 5.66 -12.93 22.90
C ASP A 135 5.47 -12.33 21.51
N LEU A 136 5.94 -11.12 21.28
CA LEU A 136 5.88 -10.47 19.96
C LEU A 136 6.67 -11.26 18.92
N LYS A 137 7.90 -11.70 19.23
CA LYS A 137 8.70 -12.54 18.33
C LYS A 137 7.97 -13.85 17.99
N ARG A 138 7.35 -14.50 18.98
CA ARG A 138 6.58 -15.72 18.77
C ARG A 138 5.36 -15.49 17.87
N LYS A 139 4.59 -14.41 18.11
CA LYS A 139 3.44 -14.01 17.29
C LYS A 139 3.85 -13.72 15.84
N VAL A 140 4.88 -12.92 15.63
CA VAL A 140 5.42 -12.59 14.28
C VAL A 140 5.91 -13.84 13.57
N ARG A 141 6.59 -14.76 14.28
CA ARG A 141 7.01 -16.04 13.69
C ARG A 141 5.83 -16.87 13.18
N VAL A 142 4.76 -16.98 13.97
CA VAL A 142 3.55 -17.71 13.56
C VAL A 142 2.88 -17.03 12.37
N ALA A 143 2.71 -15.71 12.42
CA ALA A 143 2.14 -14.94 11.33
C ALA A 143 2.95 -15.09 10.03
N THR A 144 4.28 -15.10 10.12
CA THR A 144 5.18 -15.33 8.98
C THR A 144 5.00 -16.73 8.39
N ILE A 145 4.89 -17.77 9.23
CA ILE A 145 4.65 -19.13 8.76
C ILE A 145 3.31 -19.24 8.02
N VAL A 146 2.25 -18.67 8.58
CA VAL A 146 0.92 -18.64 7.95
C VAL A 146 0.95 -17.86 6.62
N GLY A 147 1.57 -16.67 6.60
CA GLY A 147 1.73 -15.87 5.39
C GLY A 147 2.55 -16.58 4.31
N THR A 148 3.61 -17.30 4.71
CA THR A 148 4.42 -18.11 3.78
C THR A 148 3.59 -19.25 3.18
N LEU A 149 2.78 -19.95 3.99
CA LEU A 149 1.87 -20.97 3.49
C LEU A 149 0.85 -20.37 2.50
N GLN A 150 0.27 -19.22 2.84
CA GLN A 150 -0.66 -18.52 1.97
C GLN A 150 -0.01 -18.13 0.63
N SER A 151 1.25 -17.70 0.64
CA SER A 151 1.97 -17.27 -0.58
C SER A 151 2.23 -18.41 -1.57
N THR A 152 2.07 -19.67 -1.17
CA THR A 152 2.16 -20.84 -2.06
C THR A 152 0.89 -21.08 -2.88
N LEU A 153 -0.21 -20.37 -2.58
CA LEU A 153 -1.46 -20.44 -3.33
C LEU A 153 -1.37 -19.52 -4.54
N THR A 154 -0.95 -20.04 -5.68
CA THR A 154 -0.66 -19.26 -6.90
C THR A 154 -1.65 -19.53 -8.05
N HIS A 155 -2.53 -20.53 -7.90
CA HIS A 155 -3.51 -20.87 -8.93
C HIS A 155 -4.75 -19.95 -8.87
N PHE A 156 -4.88 -19.05 -9.87
CA PHE A 156 -5.96 -18.06 -9.95
C PHE A 156 -6.85 -18.28 -11.18
N ARG A 157 -8.03 -18.89 -10.99
CA ARG A 157 -8.93 -19.34 -12.08
C ARG A 157 -9.40 -18.24 -13.03
N TYR A 158 -9.52 -16.99 -12.57
CA TYR A 158 -10.17 -15.89 -13.32
C TYR A 158 -9.21 -14.76 -13.67
N LEU A 159 -7.92 -14.92 -13.40
CA LEU A 159 -6.93 -13.88 -13.63
C LEU A 159 -6.06 -14.21 -14.84
N ARG A 160 -5.42 -13.17 -15.38
CA ARG A 160 -4.47 -13.34 -16.47
C ARG A 160 -3.21 -14.03 -15.95
N VAL A 161 -2.58 -14.87 -16.76
CA VAL A 161 -1.34 -15.63 -16.48
C VAL A 161 -0.22 -14.76 -15.87
N ARG A 162 -0.16 -13.47 -16.24
CA ARG A 162 0.83 -12.55 -15.66
C ARG A 162 0.73 -12.44 -14.14
N TRP A 163 -0.48 -12.49 -13.56
CA TRP A 163 -0.67 -12.44 -12.10
C TRP A 163 -0.11 -13.69 -11.42
N GLU A 164 -0.39 -14.85 -11.97
CA GLU A 164 0.12 -16.14 -11.49
C GLU A 164 1.64 -16.15 -11.53
N ARG A 165 2.23 -15.89 -12.72
CA ARG A 165 3.67 -15.83 -12.90
C ARG A 165 4.37 -14.88 -11.93
N ASN A 166 3.89 -13.63 -11.81
CA ASN A 166 4.52 -12.65 -10.95
C ASN A 166 4.42 -13.02 -9.45
N THR A 167 3.36 -13.74 -9.08
CA THR A 167 3.17 -14.22 -7.71
C THR A 167 4.09 -15.40 -7.42
N GLU A 168 4.26 -16.33 -8.35
CA GLU A 168 5.17 -17.47 -8.21
C GLU A 168 6.64 -17.03 -8.14
N GLU A 169 7.03 -16.06 -8.97
CA GLU A 169 8.40 -15.55 -8.99
C GLU A 169 8.83 -14.94 -7.65
N GLU A 170 7.97 -14.24 -6.94
CA GLU A 170 8.36 -13.48 -5.76
C GLU A 170 7.70 -13.91 -4.45
N ALA A 171 6.49 -14.49 -4.48
CA ALA A 171 5.77 -15.01 -3.31
C ALA A 171 5.78 -14.06 -2.10
N LEU A 172 5.38 -12.79 -2.33
CA LEU A 172 5.49 -11.71 -1.35
C LEU A 172 4.53 -11.89 -0.17
N LEU A 173 5.02 -11.64 1.02
CA LEU A 173 4.19 -11.54 2.21
C LEU A 173 4.56 -10.30 3.05
N GLY A 174 3.59 -9.78 3.78
CA GLY A 174 3.76 -8.75 4.78
C GLY A 174 3.15 -9.19 6.11
N VAL A 175 3.81 -8.81 7.19
CA VAL A 175 3.30 -8.95 8.56
C VAL A 175 3.19 -7.57 9.16
N SER A 176 1.96 -7.15 9.52
CA SER A 176 1.67 -5.85 10.15
C SER A 176 1.30 -6.01 11.62
#